data_a4fa7fa3bda349713a0b3747cbd2b2fb
#
_entry.id   a4fa7fa3bda349713a0b3747cbd2b2fb
#
_cell.length_a   1.000
_cell.length_b   1.000
_cell.length_c   1.000
_cell.angle_alpha   90.00
_cell.angle_beta   90.00
_cell.angle_gamma   90.00
#
_symmetry.space_group_name_H-M   'P 1'
#
loop_
_entity.id
_entity.type
_entity.pdbx_description
1 polymer ?
#
loop_
_entity_poly.entity_id
_entity_poly.type
_entity_poly.pdbx_seq_one_letter_code
_entity_poly.pdbx_strand_id
1 'polypeptide(L)'
;DNFGRSLLSIRRILERKENQDKMDEQLSALKHLVYILTDSSVENMEELCADTIRHAEELGIYVQISGNFPQHPSYRLLTDRAIRECVTNCARHAHGSTVLVKIEKGANEYSIRITNDGDAPEKNAEEGGGLSALRKAAESEKCIMQVSFSPEFCLVLKMPLTERMGVYGTDTDSRRSEDHAEVF
;
A
#
# COMPACT_ATOMS: atom_id res chain seq x y z
N ASP A 1 -40.09 -19.77 -19.36
CA ASP A 1 -38.80 -20.06 -18.74
C ASP A 1 -38.21 -18.85 -18.00
N ASN A 2 -38.85 -18.46 -16.87
CA ASN A 2 -38.35 -17.35 -16.04
C ASN A 2 -37.05 -17.70 -15.34
N PHE A 3 -36.82 -18.97 -15.03
CA PHE A 3 -35.64 -19.42 -14.34
C PHE A 3 -34.33 -19.25 -15.16
N GLY A 4 -34.37 -19.58 -16.45
CA GLY A 4 -33.24 -19.40 -17.36
C GLY A 4 -32.87 -17.94 -17.57
N ARG A 5 -33.85 -17.02 -17.61
CA ARG A 5 -33.58 -15.57 -17.70
C ARG A 5 -32.96 -15.02 -16.44
N SER A 6 -33.39 -15.49 -15.27
CA SER A 6 -32.80 -15.08 -13.98
C SER A 6 -31.34 -15.51 -13.85
N LEU A 7 -31.01 -16.74 -14.27
CA LEU A 7 -29.63 -17.24 -14.27
C LEU A 7 -28.73 -16.43 -15.21
N LEU A 8 -29.22 -16.08 -16.41
CA LEU A 8 -28.46 -15.26 -17.36
C LEU A 8 -28.24 -13.83 -16.82
N SER A 9 -29.22 -13.27 -16.10
CA SER A 9 -29.09 -11.97 -15.46
C SER A 9 -28.05 -11.98 -14.33
N ILE A 10 -28.09 -13.00 -13.48
CA ILE A 10 -27.09 -13.19 -12.39
C ILE A 10 -25.69 -13.36 -12.99
N ARG A 11 -25.53 -14.18 -14.02
CA ARG A 11 -24.24 -14.36 -14.70
C ARG A 11 -23.70 -13.04 -15.26
N ARG A 12 -24.55 -12.23 -15.93
CA ARG A 12 -24.14 -10.90 -16.44
C ARG A 12 -23.74 -9.93 -15.34
N ILE A 13 -24.40 -9.98 -14.18
CA ILE A 13 -24.04 -9.16 -13.03
C ILE A 13 -22.69 -9.56 -12.48
N LEU A 14 -22.42 -10.87 -12.35
CA LEU A 14 -21.13 -11.41 -11.89
C LEU A 14 -20.00 -11.09 -12.87
N GLU A 15 -20.22 -11.25 -14.20
CA GLU A 15 -19.24 -10.88 -15.23
C GLU A 15 -18.95 -9.38 -15.25
N ARG A 16 -19.96 -8.53 -15.00
CA ARG A 16 -19.76 -7.07 -14.88
C ARG A 16 -18.94 -6.71 -13.64
N LYS A 17 -19.20 -7.37 -12.50
CA LYS A 17 -18.47 -7.13 -11.26
C LYS A 17 -17.02 -7.56 -11.41
N GLU A 18 -16.76 -8.73 -11.97
CA GLU A 18 -15.41 -9.22 -12.26
C GLU A 18 -14.63 -8.29 -13.22
N ASN A 19 -15.30 -7.73 -14.24
CA ASN A 19 -14.69 -6.76 -15.13
C ASN A 19 -14.42 -5.42 -14.45
N GLN A 20 -15.26 -5.02 -13.49
CA GLN A 20 -15.08 -3.79 -12.74
C GLN A 20 -13.92 -3.93 -11.76
N ASP A 21 -13.83 -5.05 -11.06
CA ASP A 21 -12.71 -5.36 -10.16
C ASP A 21 -11.37 -5.41 -10.92
N LYS A 22 -11.34 -6.01 -12.12
CA LYS A 22 -10.16 -6.00 -13.01
C LYS A 22 -9.80 -4.61 -13.52
N MET A 23 -10.80 -3.79 -13.82
CA MET A 23 -10.59 -2.42 -14.29
C MET A 23 -10.06 -1.53 -13.17
N ASP A 24 -10.55 -1.71 -11.96
CA ASP A 24 -10.07 -1.00 -10.78
C ASP A 24 -8.63 -1.41 -10.42
N GLU A 25 -8.29 -2.69 -10.58
CA GLU A 25 -6.91 -3.19 -10.43
C GLU A 25 -5.97 -2.60 -11.49
N GLN A 26 -6.40 -2.55 -12.76
CA GLN A 26 -5.62 -1.96 -13.85
C GLN A 26 -5.48 -0.44 -13.69
N LEU A 27 -6.53 0.25 -13.25
CA LEU A 27 -6.48 1.67 -12.96
C LEU A 27 -5.55 1.99 -11.79
N SER A 28 -5.56 1.16 -10.75
CA SER A 28 -4.65 1.26 -9.62
C SER A 28 -3.19 1.04 -10.06
N ALA A 29 -2.95 0.03 -10.91
CA ALA A 29 -1.62 -0.23 -11.47
C ALA A 29 -1.15 0.91 -12.37
N LEU A 30 -2.04 1.50 -13.18
CA LEU A 30 -1.72 2.65 -14.02
C LEU A 30 -1.41 3.89 -13.19
N LYS A 31 -2.21 4.17 -12.15
CA LYS A 31 -1.93 5.25 -11.18
C LYS A 31 -0.57 5.04 -10.51
N HIS A 32 -0.23 3.81 -10.16
CA HIS A 32 1.07 3.46 -9.60
C HIS A 32 2.21 3.74 -10.59
N LEU A 33 2.07 3.36 -11.87
CA LEU A 33 3.05 3.65 -12.91
C LEU A 33 3.21 5.15 -13.17
N VAL A 34 2.11 5.88 -13.25
CA VAL A 34 2.14 7.35 -13.41
C VAL A 34 2.83 7.99 -12.22
N TYR A 35 2.56 7.54 -11.00
CA TYR A 35 3.20 8.01 -9.79
C TYR A 35 4.73 7.78 -9.79
N ILE A 36 5.20 6.59 -10.20
CA ILE A 36 6.63 6.28 -10.33
C ILE A 36 7.30 7.13 -11.42
N LEU A 37 6.59 7.41 -12.52
CA LEU A 37 7.14 8.14 -13.67
C LEU A 37 7.15 9.66 -13.49
N THR A 38 6.31 10.21 -12.61
CA THR A 38 6.18 11.67 -12.44
C THR A 38 7.10 12.28 -11.40
N ASP A 39 8.02 11.50 -10.79
CA ASP A 39 8.95 12.00 -9.74
C ASP A 39 8.24 13.02 -8.81
N SER A 40 7.13 12.56 -8.26
CA SER A 40 6.11 13.44 -7.71
C SER A 40 6.57 14.04 -6.41
N SER A 41 6.67 15.33 -6.42
CA SER A 41 6.82 16.21 -5.27
C SER A 41 5.92 15.81 -4.09
N VAL A 42 6.33 16.16 -2.90
CA VAL A 42 5.66 15.90 -1.60
C VAL A 42 4.15 16.23 -1.64
N GLU A 43 3.72 17.19 -2.45
CA GLU A 43 2.33 17.62 -2.61
C GLU A 43 1.37 16.52 -3.09
N ASN A 44 1.77 15.71 -4.08
CA ASN A 44 0.93 14.59 -4.58
C ASN A 44 0.78 13.44 -3.57
N MET A 45 1.61 13.40 -2.54
CA MET A 45 1.58 12.35 -1.52
C MET A 45 0.68 12.66 -0.33
N GLU A 46 0.47 13.94 -0.04
CA GLU A 46 -0.58 14.38 0.91
C GLU A 46 -1.96 14.11 0.30
N GLU A 47 -2.10 14.29 -1.01
CA GLU A 47 -3.33 14.04 -1.75
C GLU A 47 -3.74 12.55 -1.75
N LEU A 48 -2.77 11.62 -1.86
CA LEU A 48 -3.04 10.18 -1.81
C LEU A 48 -3.69 9.76 -0.47
N CYS A 49 -3.10 10.17 0.65
CA CYS A 49 -3.66 9.91 1.98
C CYS A 49 -5.00 10.64 2.19
N ALA A 50 -5.18 11.83 1.62
CA ALA A 50 -6.44 12.57 1.69
C ALA A 50 -7.59 11.82 1.01
N ASP A 51 -7.34 11.17 -0.13
CA ASP A 51 -8.35 10.34 -0.81
C ASP A 51 -8.75 9.11 0.00
N THR A 52 -7.78 8.47 0.65
CA THR A 52 -8.07 7.32 1.53
C THR A 52 -8.86 7.73 2.78
N ILE A 53 -8.54 8.88 3.38
CA ILE A 53 -9.28 9.43 4.52
C ILE A 53 -10.70 9.81 4.09
N ARG A 54 -10.87 10.50 2.96
CA ARG A 54 -12.20 10.84 2.42
C ARG A 54 -13.04 9.59 2.18
N HIS A 55 -12.45 8.55 1.58
CA HIS A 55 -13.14 7.28 1.39
C HIS A 55 -13.55 6.64 2.74
N ALA A 56 -12.72 6.72 3.75
CA ALA A 56 -13.07 6.25 5.09
C ALA A 56 -14.25 7.03 5.69
N GLU A 57 -14.25 8.36 5.56
CA GLU A 57 -15.33 9.23 6.02
C GLU A 57 -16.67 8.89 5.33
N GLU A 58 -16.65 8.62 4.00
CA GLU A 58 -17.82 8.17 3.24
C GLU A 58 -18.40 6.85 3.76
N LEU A 59 -17.54 5.97 4.30
CA LEU A 59 -17.93 4.72 4.94
C LEU A 59 -18.29 4.86 6.43
N GLY A 60 -18.20 6.06 7.01
CA GLY A 60 -18.41 6.32 8.42
C GLY A 60 -17.27 5.83 9.32
N ILE A 61 -16.07 5.64 8.77
CA ILE A 61 -14.90 5.17 9.50
C ILE A 61 -13.96 6.34 9.79
N TYR A 62 -13.58 6.50 11.04
CA TYR A 62 -12.56 7.45 11.46
C TYR A 62 -11.17 6.78 11.40
N VAL A 63 -10.21 7.40 10.71
CA VAL A 63 -8.83 6.92 10.63
C VAL A 63 -7.94 7.75 11.53
N GLN A 64 -7.35 7.12 12.55
CA GLN A 64 -6.40 7.77 13.43
C GLN A 64 -4.99 7.29 13.10
N ILE A 65 -4.13 8.22 12.65
CA ILE A 65 -2.75 7.93 12.25
C ILE A 65 -1.79 8.52 13.28
N SER A 66 -0.83 7.72 13.74
CA SER A 66 0.26 8.14 14.61
C SER A 66 1.62 7.76 14.00
N GLY A 67 2.59 8.66 14.12
CA GLY A 67 3.91 8.53 13.50
C GLY A 67 3.99 9.17 12.12
N ASN A 68 5.16 9.03 11.48
CA ASN A 68 5.44 9.65 10.18
C ASN A 68 5.50 8.59 9.08
N PHE A 69 4.88 8.88 7.94
CA PHE A 69 4.93 8.00 6.78
C PHE A 69 6.36 7.75 6.29
N PRO A 70 6.64 6.56 5.73
CA PRO A 70 7.91 6.29 5.07
C PRO A 70 8.19 7.31 3.97
N GLN A 71 9.45 7.71 3.81
CA GLN A 71 9.84 8.66 2.76
C GLN A 71 9.87 8.00 1.37
N HIS A 72 10.10 6.67 1.31
CA HIS A 72 10.18 5.95 0.05
C HIS A 72 8.79 5.88 -0.61
N PRO A 73 8.65 6.30 -1.89
CA PRO A 73 7.37 6.37 -2.57
C PRO A 73 6.58 5.06 -2.59
N SER A 74 7.22 3.94 -2.94
CA SER A 74 6.55 2.63 -2.94
C SER A 74 6.04 2.22 -1.56
N TYR A 75 6.77 2.56 -0.49
CA TYR A 75 6.35 2.25 0.87
C TYR A 75 5.17 3.11 1.33
N ARG A 76 5.14 4.38 0.92
CA ARG A 76 3.98 5.24 1.16
C ARG A 76 2.73 4.71 0.48
N LEU A 77 2.85 4.35 -0.80
CA LEU A 77 1.75 3.77 -1.56
C LEU A 77 1.27 2.44 -0.97
N LEU A 78 2.20 1.57 -0.55
CA LEU A 78 1.85 0.31 0.10
C LEU A 78 1.14 0.56 1.43
N THR A 79 1.57 1.57 2.20
CA THR A 79 0.91 1.99 3.44
C THR A 79 -0.51 2.49 3.18
N ASP A 80 -0.69 3.36 2.19
CA ASP A 80 -2.00 3.88 1.81
C ASP A 80 -2.96 2.76 1.38
N ARG A 81 -2.49 1.84 0.53
CA ARG A 81 -3.27 0.65 0.14
C ARG A 81 -3.66 -0.21 1.32
N ALA A 82 -2.76 -0.40 2.30
CA ALA A 82 -3.03 -1.15 3.51
C ALA A 82 -4.11 -0.47 4.37
N ILE A 83 -4.04 0.85 4.52
CA ILE A 83 -5.06 1.62 5.25
C ILE A 83 -6.41 1.49 4.55
N ARG A 84 -6.47 1.68 3.24
CA ARG A 84 -7.70 1.57 2.45
C ARG A 84 -8.34 0.18 2.55
N GLU A 85 -7.55 -0.87 2.47
CA GLU A 85 -8.03 -2.25 2.63
C GLU A 85 -8.58 -2.49 4.04
N CYS A 86 -7.86 -2.03 5.08
CA CYS A 86 -8.33 -2.16 6.45
C CYS A 86 -9.61 -1.36 6.73
N VAL A 87 -9.75 -0.15 6.16
CA VAL A 87 -10.97 0.66 6.22
C VAL A 87 -12.15 -0.10 5.60
N THR A 88 -11.95 -0.63 4.40
CA THR A 88 -12.99 -1.39 3.69
C THR A 88 -13.39 -2.64 4.48
N ASN A 89 -12.43 -3.36 5.04
CA ASN A 89 -12.69 -4.56 5.86
C ASN A 89 -13.37 -4.21 7.18
N CYS A 90 -12.99 -3.09 7.82
CA CYS A 90 -13.65 -2.59 9.02
C CYS A 90 -15.15 -2.32 8.76
N ALA A 91 -15.45 -1.60 7.68
CA ALA A 91 -16.83 -1.27 7.33
C ALA A 91 -17.65 -2.51 6.94
N ARG A 92 -17.07 -3.47 6.22
CA ARG A 92 -17.80 -4.62 5.66
C ARG A 92 -17.95 -5.78 6.63
N HIS A 93 -16.97 -6.00 7.50
CA HIS A 93 -16.85 -7.25 8.26
C HIS A 93 -16.80 -7.03 9.78
N ALA A 94 -16.24 -5.92 10.22
CA ALA A 94 -16.05 -5.68 11.64
C ALA A 94 -17.09 -4.75 12.26
N HIS A 95 -17.91 -4.08 11.46
CA HIS A 95 -18.91 -3.08 11.93
C HIS A 95 -18.30 -2.04 12.88
N GLY A 96 -16.99 -1.81 12.76
CA GLY A 96 -16.26 -0.84 13.56
C GLY A 96 -16.47 0.58 13.05
N SER A 97 -16.01 1.54 13.81
CA SER A 97 -16.07 2.96 13.50
C SER A 97 -14.69 3.63 13.41
N THR A 98 -13.64 2.92 13.82
CA THR A 98 -12.29 3.48 13.91
C THR A 98 -11.24 2.50 13.41
N VAL A 99 -10.33 3.00 12.58
CA VAL A 99 -9.11 2.31 12.16
C VAL A 99 -7.91 3.05 12.76
N LEU A 100 -7.09 2.33 13.51
CA LEU A 100 -5.89 2.86 14.16
C LEU A 100 -4.67 2.46 13.36
N VAL A 101 -3.86 3.44 12.96
CA VAL A 101 -2.61 3.26 12.22
C VAL A 101 -1.46 3.77 13.06
N LYS A 102 -0.53 2.88 13.42
CA LYS A 102 0.69 3.22 14.15
C LYS A 102 1.88 2.99 13.25
N ILE A 103 2.66 4.05 12.99
CA ILE A 103 3.85 4.02 12.14
C ILE A 103 5.06 4.28 13.04
N GLU A 104 5.97 3.32 13.10
CA GLU A 104 7.20 3.39 13.86
C GLU A 104 8.40 3.21 12.93
N LYS A 105 9.37 4.11 13.04
CA LYS A 105 10.65 3.99 12.35
C LYS A 105 11.67 3.42 13.32
N GLY A 106 12.06 2.17 13.11
CA GLY A 106 13.17 1.52 13.82
C GLY A 106 14.53 1.86 13.21
N ALA A 107 15.57 1.20 13.70
CA ALA A 107 16.93 1.36 13.17
C ALA A 107 17.08 0.80 11.74
N ASN A 108 16.41 -0.33 11.44
CA ASN A 108 16.59 -1.08 10.20
C ASN A 108 15.30 -1.22 9.37
N GLU A 109 14.16 -0.88 9.92
CA GLU A 109 12.86 -1.03 9.26
C GLU A 109 11.84 -0.02 9.74
N TYR A 110 10.85 0.26 8.90
CA TYR A 110 9.56 0.80 9.34
C TYR A 110 8.65 -0.36 9.76
N SER A 111 7.90 -0.17 10.83
CA SER A 111 6.81 -1.05 11.26
C SER A 111 5.51 -0.27 11.24
N ILE A 112 4.55 -0.74 10.45
CA ILE A 112 3.23 -0.13 10.33
C ILE A 112 2.22 -1.14 10.84
N ARG A 113 1.54 -0.79 11.93
CA ARG A 113 0.49 -1.61 12.55
C ARG A 113 -0.87 -0.95 12.30
N ILE A 114 -1.82 -1.73 11.82
CA ILE A 114 -3.19 -1.28 11.56
C ILE A 114 -4.14 -2.22 12.29
N THR A 115 -5.00 -1.65 13.12
CA THR A 115 -6.07 -2.34 13.87
C THR A 115 -7.39 -1.58 13.73
N ASN A 116 -8.49 -2.18 14.12
CA ASN A 116 -9.80 -1.54 14.17
C ASN A 116 -10.51 -1.85 15.50
N ASP A 117 -11.53 -1.05 15.82
CA ASP A 117 -12.33 -1.14 17.04
C ASP A 117 -13.59 -2.03 16.89
N GLY A 118 -13.76 -2.66 15.76
CA GLY A 118 -14.96 -3.44 15.46
C GLY A 118 -14.95 -4.85 16.03
N ASP A 119 -15.91 -5.64 15.58
CA ASP A 119 -16.08 -7.03 15.98
C ASP A 119 -14.82 -7.85 15.69
N ALA A 120 -14.51 -8.76 16.60
CA ALA A 120 -13.41 -9.71 16.37
C ALA A 120 -13.74 -10.60 15.16
N PRO A 121 -12.74 -10.89 14.29
CA PRO A 121 -12.96 -11.79 13.17
C PRO A 121 -13.46 -13.17 13.61
N GLU A 122 -14.21 -13.85 12.74
CA GLU A 122 -14.62 -15.21 12.97
C GLU A 122 -13.39 -16.13 13.16
N LYS A 123 -13.57 -17.24 13.97
CA LYS A 123 -12.46 -18.15 14.30
C LYS A 123 -11.75 -18.76 13.08
N ASN A 124 -12.45 -18.85 11.95
CA ASN A 124 -11.94 -19.40 10.70
C ASN A 124 -11.78 -18.31 9.62
N ALA A 125 -11.61 -17.05 10.01
CA ALA A 125 -11.39 -15.98 9.06
C ALA A 125 -10.07 -16.20 8.30
N GLU A 126 -10.13 -16.09 6.97
CA GLU A 126 -9.00 -16.20 6.07
C GLU A 126 -8.81 -14.88 5.30
N GLU A 127 -7.62 -14.72 4.74
CA GLU A 127 -7.34 -13.57 3.89
C GLU A 127 -8.22 -13.58 2.64
N GLY A 128 -9.03 -12.56 2.48
CA GLY A 128 -9.78 -12.30 1.25
C GLY A 128 -8.89 -11.79 0.12
N GLY A 129 -9.49 -11.56 -1.05
CA GLY A 129 -8.76 -11.14 -2.25
C GLY A 129 -7.99 -9.82 -2.08
N GLY A 130 -8.52 -8.86 -1.33
CA GLY A 130 -7.86 -7.58 -1.06
C GLY A 130 -6.57 -7.73 -0.25
N LEU A 131 -6.62 -8.48 0.85
CA LEU A 131 -5.43 -8.78 1.66
C LEU A 131 -4.41 -9.62 0.88
N SER A 132 -4.87 -10.58 0.07
CA SER A 132 -3.98 -11.38 -0.79
C SER A 132 -3.28 -10.52 -1.86
N ALA A 133 -3.98 -9.56 -2.46
CA ALA A 133 -3.39 -8.60 -3.42
C ALA A 133 -2.39 -7.66 -2.74
N LEU A 134 -2.71 -7.19 -1.52
CA LEU A 134 -1.81 -6.37 -0.72
C LEU A 134 -0.54 -7.13 -0.34
N ARG A 135 -0.66 -8.43 0.02
CA ARG A 135 0.47 -9.31 0.32
C ARG A 135 1.42 -9.43 -0.86
N LYS A 136 0.90 -9.70 -2.06
CA LYS A 136 1.71 -9.75 -3.29
C LYS A 136 2.43 -8.43 -3.56
N ALA A 137 1.76 -7.30 -3.33
CA ALA A 137 2.39 -5.98 -3.47
C ALA A 137 3.49 -5.76 -2.43
N ALA A 138 3.31 -6.20 -1.18
CA ALA A 138 4.33 -6.14 -0.15
C ALA A 138 5.56 -7.00 -0.50
N GLU A 139 5.34 -8.21 -0.98
CA GLU A 139 6.41 -9.13 -1.42
C GLU A 139 7.22 -8.56 -2.59
N SER A 140 6.57 -7.90 -3.57
CA SER A 140 7.26 -7.26 -4.70
C SER A 140 8.20 -6.13 -4.26
N GLU A 141 7.85 -5.44 -3.18
CA GLU A 141 8.68 -4.39 -2.56
C GLU A 141 9.64 -4.93 -1.47
N LYS A 142 9.75 -6.27 -1.34
CA LYS A 142 10.57 -6.95 -0.31
C LYS A 142 10.15 -6.59 1.12
N CYS A 143 8.90 -6.25 1.30
CA CYS A 143 8.29 -6.00 2.59
C CYS A 143 7.66 -7.27 3.14
N ILE A 144 7.54 -7.35 4.46
CA ILE A 144 6.89 -8.47 5.15
C ILE A 144 5.51 -8.01 5.61
N MET A 145 4.47 -8.75 5.23
CA MET A 145 3.11 -8.54 5.72
C MET A 145 2.68 -9.69 6.62
N GLN A 146 2.20 -9.32 7.80
CA GLN A 146 1.63 -10.25 8.78
C GLN A 146 0.19 -9.84 9.06
N VAL A 147 -0.73 -10.80 9.08
CA VAL A 147 -2.13 -10.57 9.43
C VAL A 147 -2.50 -11.53 10.55
N SER A 148 -3.14 -11.01 11.57
CA SER A 148 -3.75 -11.76 12.65
C SER A 148 -5.24 -11.51 12.68
N PHE A 149 -6.02 -12.58 12.87
CA PHE A 149 -7.46 -12.54 13.02
C PHE A 149 -7.91 -12.85 14.45
N SER A 150 -6.98 -13.11 15.36
CA SER A 150 -7.30 -13.45 16.76
C SER A 150 -6.24 -12.88 17.70
N PRO A 151 -6.61 -12.28 18.84
CA PRO A 151 -8.00 -12.09 19.35
C PRO A 151 -8.74 -10.95 18.63
N GLU A 152 -8.05 -10.10 17.92
CA GLU A 152 -8.54 -8.96 17.14
C GLU A 152 -7.86 -8.93 15.77
N PHE A 153 -8.46 -8.22 14.82
CA PHE A 153 -7.81 -7.97 13.54
C PHE A 153 -6.61 -7.07 13.72
N CYS A 154 -5.47 -7.53 13.20
CA CYS A 154 -4.24 -6.75 13.18
C CYS A 154 -3.44 -7.04 11.91
N LEU A 155 -3.14 -6.00 11.15
CA LEU A 155 -2.22 -6.05 10.01
C LEU A 155 -0.92 -5.36 10.40
N VAL A 156 0.22 -6.00 10.11
CA VAL A 156 1.54 -5.42 10.31
C VAL A 156 2.32 -5.49 9.01
N LEU A 157 2.82 -4.33 8.55
CA LEU A 157 3.78 -4.23 7.46
C LEU A 157 5.15 -3.87 8.03
N LYS A 158 6.17 -4.64 7.65
CA LYS A 158 7.57 -4.36 7.94
C LYS A 158 8.29 -4.03 6.64
N MET A 159 8.87 -2.85 6.57
CA MET A 159 9.49 -2.29 5.39
C MET A 159 10.96 -2.03 5.68
N PRO A 160 11.90 -2.76 5.10
CA PRO A 160 13.32 -2.61 5.40
C PRO A 160 13.83 -1.22 5.00
N LEU A 161 14.59 -0.58 5.88
CA LEU A 161 15.37 0.60 5.56
C LEU A 161 16.60 0.14 4.77
N THR A 162 16.43 -0.21 3.49
CA THR A 162 17.57 -0.40 2.61
C THR A 162 18.18 0.97 2.32
N GLU A 163 19.35 1.23 2.85
CA GLU A 163 20.25 2.20 2.24
C GLU A 163 20.57 1.70 0.82
N ARG A 164 19.75 2.04 -0.15
CA ARG A 164 20.25 2.11 -1.52
C ARG A 164 21.14 3.34 -1.56
N MET A 165 22.40 3.17 -1.14
CA MET A 165 23.46 4.02 -1.62
C MET A 165 23.38 3.97 -3.15
N GLY A 166 22.76 5.00 -3.73
CA GLY A 166 22.94 5.29 -5.14
C GLY A 166 24.42 5.54 -5.36
N VAL A 167 25.11 4.52 -5.79
CA VAL A 167 26.40 4.67 -6.47
C VAL A 167 26.08 5.29 -7.82
N TYR A 168 25.78 6.58 -7.83
CA TYR A 168 26.09 7.38 -9.00
C TYR A 168 27.60 7.60 -8.91
N GLY A 169 28.33 6.73 -9.60
CA GLY A 169 29.73 6.92 -9.86
C GLY A 169 29.94 8.27 -10.53
N THR A 170 30.43 9.22 -9.77
CA THR A 170 31.18 10.32 -10.36
C THR A 170 32.55 9.78 -10.74
N ASP A 171 32.60 9.12 -11.89
CA ASP A 171 33.84 9.02 -12.66
C ASP A 171 34.20 10.43 -13.12
N THR A 172 34.78 11.20 -12.24
CA THR A 172 35.59 12.33 -12.65
C THR A 172 36.98 11.82 -12.97
N ASP A 173 37.15 11.63 -14.27
CA ASP A 173 38.35 11.51 -15.02
C ASP A 173 39.53 12.33 -14.39
N SER A 174 40.39 11.61 -13.65
CA SER A 174 41.70 12.12 -13.21
C SER A 174 42.77 11.53 -14.09
N ARG A 175 42.72 11.84 -15.36
CA ARG A 175 43.86 11.64 -16.29
C ARG A 175 44.13 12.93 -17.03
N ARG A 176 45.08 13.70 -16.51
CA ARG A 176 46.00 14.64 -17.16
C ARG A 176 46.65 15.45 -16.06
N SER A 177 47.89 15.19 -15.78
CA SER A 177 49.07 15.62 -16.45
C SER A 177 50.31 15.18 -15.64
N GLU A 178 50.92 14.14 -16.06
CA GLU A 178 52.37 13.99 -15.98
C GLU A 178 52.90 14.47 -17.31
N ASP A 179 53.79 15.39 -17.27
CA ASP A 179 54.95 15.63 -18.08
C ASP A 179 55.20 17.13 -18.24
N HIS A 180 56.18 17.61 -17.58
CA HIS A 180 57.39 18.22 -18.09
C HIS A 180 58.18 18.86 -16.95
N ALA A 181 59.07 18.05 -16.42
CA ALA A 181 60.29 18.56 -15.87
C ALA A 181 61.24 18.75 -17.04
N GLU A 182 61.85 19.89 -17.16
CA GLU A 182 63.26 20.06 -17.55
C GLU A 182 63.62 21.54 -17.52
N VAL A 183 64.57 21.81 -16.69
CA VAL A 183 65.88 22.38 -16.92
C VAL A 183 65.91 23.89 -17.24
N PHE A 184 66.28 24.69 -16.32
CA PHE A 184 67.57 25.40 -16.17
C PHE A 184 67.57 26.12 -14.82
#